data_4aa4a9a3ad1265da59aec1dd40fda0c1
#
_entry.id   4aa4a9a3ad1265da59aec1dd40fda0c1
#
_cell.length_a   1.000
_cell.length_b   1.000
_cell.length_c   1.000
_cell.angle_alpha   90.00
_cell.angle_beta   90.00
_cell.angle_gamma   90.00
#
_symmetry.space_group_name_H-M   'P 1'
#
loop_
_entity.id
_entity.type
_entity.pdbx_description
1 polymer ?
#
loop_
_entity_poly.entity_id
_entity_poly.type
_entity_poly.pdbx_seq_one_letter_code
_entity_poly.pdbx_strand_id
1 'polypeptide(L)'
;MASSYMKPTKKLSLLLVFFTFGAAMNAQNKIQIFNPETNKAEEVDPVVKSDAEWKKLLKPEQYEVLRRKGTERAFSRQCAIPLSGEGMYRCAACGTALFGYKKKFESGTGWPSFWNPVSPLNVKLIDDSSFGMHRVEVACARCGSHLGHVFDDGPPPTGKRYCINAVALILDQKQSGQPASGH
;
A
#
# COMPACT_ATOMS: atom_id res chain seq x y z
N MET A 1 30.84 78.80 37.02
CA MET A 1 31.47 77.83 36.11
C MET A 1 30.70 76.52 36.24
N ALA A 2 29.73 76.27 35.32
CA ALA A 2 28.86 75.11 35.34
C ALA A 2 29.42 74.09 34.30
N SER A 3 29.90 72.93 34.79
CA SER A 3 30.34 71.80 33.92
C SER A 3 29.14 70.96 33.58
N SER A 4 28.86 70.90 32.27
CA SER A 4 27.76 70.10 31.74
C SER A 4 28.27 68.68 31.47
N TYR A 5 27.75 67.69 32.20
CA TYR A 5 28.11 66.28 32.05
C TYR A 5 27.09 65.63 31.12
N MET A 6 27.52 65.32 29.87
CA MET A 6 26.70 64.58 28.91
C MET A 6 26.74 63.09 29.20
N LYS A 7 25.56 62.46 29.42
CA LYS A 7 25.42 61.01 29.55
C LYS A 7 25.39 60.33 28.16
N PRO A 8 26.08 59.23 27.98
CA PRO A 8 26.00 58.48 26.68
C PRO A 8 24.70 57.68 26.58
N THR A 9 23.99 57.87 25.49
CA THR A 9 22.79 57.08 25.11
C THR A 9 23.25 55.72 24.58
N LYS A 10 22.86 54.64 25.28
CA LYS A 10 23.04 53.26 24.80
C LYS A 10 22.06 53.00 23.67
N LYS A 11 22.56 52.81 22.43
CA LYS A 11 21.79 52.29 21.31
C LYS A 11 21.55 50.81 21.53
N LEU A 12 20.31 50.42 21.79
CA LEU A 12 19.86 49.03 21.88
C LEU A 12 19.68 48.51 20.46
N SER A 13 20.70 47.75 19.96
CA SER A 13 20.57 47.03 18.68
C SER A 13 19.66 45.83 18.85
N LEU A 14 18.48 45.92 18.30
CA LEU A 14 17.52 44.81 18.23
C LEU A 14 17.97 43.85 17.13
N LEU A 15 18.60 42.74 17.54
CA LEU A 15 19.02 41.69 16.64
C LEU A 15 17.78 40.84 16.27
N LEU A 16 17.23 41.06 15.08
CA LEU A 16 16.13 40.27 14.53
C LEU A 16 16.71 38.91 14.11
N VAL A 17 16.50 37.88 14.96
CA VAL A 17 16.82 36.48 14.60
C VAL A 17 15.68 35.96 13.72
N PHE A 18 15.90 35.92 12.41
CA PHE A 18 15.03 35.22 11.49
C PHE A 18 15.19 33.71 11.70
N PHE A 19 14.25 33.11 12.43
CA PHE A 19 14.06 31.66 12.45
C PHE A 19 13.52 31.24 11.08
N THR A 20 14.40 30.84 10.17
CA THR A 20 13.98 30.11 8.98
C THR A 20 13.54 28.72 9.41
N PHE A 21 12.23 28.52 9.47
CA PHE A 21 11.62 27.21 9.60
C PHE A 21 11.90 26.47 8.28
N GLY A 22 13.07 25.82 8.21
CA GLY A 22 13.38 24.89 7.15
C GLY A 22 12.44 23.72 7.28
N ALA A 23 11.43 23.63 6.41
CA ALA A 23 10.65 22.43 6.23
C ALA A 23 11.65 21.33 5.81
N ALA A 24 12.03 20.46 6.75
CA ALA A 24 12.73 19.23 6.44
C ALA A 24 11.83 18.41 5.54
N MET A 25 12.01 18.51 4.22
CA MET A 25 11.44 17.58 3.26
C MET A 25 11.97 16.20 3.66
N ASN A 26 11.07 15.41 4.27
CA ASN A 26 11.33 14.03 4.61
C ASN A 26 11.52 13.31 3.28
N ALA A 27 12.76 13.12 2.84
CA ALA A 27 13.10 12.34 1.66
C ALA A 27 12.73 10.89 1.96
N GLN A 28 11.48 10.54 1.69
CA GLN A 28 11.01 9.16 1.79
C GLN A 28 11.84 8.34 0.80
N ASN A 29 12.55 7.33 1.29
CA ASN A 29 13.29 6.42 0.42
C ASN A 29 12.32 5.80 -0.57
N LYS A 30 12.51 6.09 -1.86
CA LYS A 30 11.72 5.46 -2.93
C LYS A 30 11.84 3.95 -2.87
N ILE A 31 10.80 3.28 -3.29
CA ILE A 31 10.75 1.83 -3.38
C ILE A 31 10.54 1.41 -4.83
N GLN A 32 10.99 0.22 -5.17
CA GLN A 32 10.75 -0.33 -6.51
C GLN A 32 9.45 -1.12 -6.54
N ILE A 33 8.61 -0.83 -7.52
CA ILE A 33 7.35 -1.53 -7.81
C ILE A 33 7.36 -1.92 -9.28
N PHE A 34 6.96 -3.13 -9.60
CA PHE A 34 6.76 -3.55 -10.98
C PHE A 34 5.45 -2.97 -11.50
N ASN A 35 5.52 -2.28 -12.63
CA ASN A 35 4.37 -1.76 -13.36
C ASN A 35 4.03 -2.70 -14.52
N PRO A 36 2.89 -3.40 -14.50
CA PRO A 36 2.51 -4.36 -15.54
C PRO A 36 2.13 -3.68 -16.87
N GLU A 37 1.81 -2.39 -16.89
CA GLU A 37 1.45 -1.65 -18.10
C GLU A 37 2.70 -1.32 -18.94
N THR A 38 3.78 -0.91 -18.25
CA THR A 38 5.09 -0.63 -18.88
C THR A 38 5.99 -1.86 -18.93
N ASN A 39 5.63 -2.95 -18.23
CA ASN A 39 6.43 -4.15 -18.01
C ASN A 39 7.83 -3.87 -17.44
N LYS A 40 7.94 -2.88 -16.55
CA LYS A 40 9.21 -2.45 -15.93
C LYS A 40 9.07 -2.27 -14.42
N ALA A 41 10.20 -2.39 -13.73
CA ALA A 41 10.30 -1.91 -12.35
C ALA A 41 10.48 -0.38 -12.38
N GLU A 42 9.71 0.31 -11.55
CA GLU A 42 9.68 1.76 -11.45
C GLU A 42 9.92 2.19 -10.00
N GLU A 43 10.65 3.27 -9.82
CA GLU A 43 10.81 3.90 -8.51
C GLU A 43 9.58 4.77 -8.20
N VAL A 44 8.93 4.46 -7.07
CA VAL A 44 7.75 5.20 -6.61
C VAL A 44 7.89 5.59 -5.14
N ASP A 45 7.19 6.63 -4.75
CA ASP A 45 7.09 6.97 -3.34
C ASP A 45 6.18 5.96 -2.61
N PRO A 46 6.57 5.52 -1.39
CA PRO A 46 5.68 4.75 -0.54
C PRO A 46 4.44 5.58 -0.18
N VAL A 47 3.30 4.93 -0.04
CA VAL A 47 2.07 5.60 0.40
C VAL A 47 2.00 5.51 1.91
N VAL A 48 2.39 6.59 2.57
CA VAL A 48 2.34 6.73 4.03
C VAL A 48 1.24 7.68 4.42
N LYS A 49 0.33 7.24 5.28
CA LYS A 49 -0.77 8.03 5.82
C LYS A 49 -0.96 7.70 7.30
N SER A 50 -1.46 8.66 8.05
CA SER A 50 -1.87 8.45 9.43
C SER A 50 -3.08 7.49 9.51
N ASP A 51 -3.27 6.90 10.67
CA ASP A 51 -4.41 6.02 10.94
C ASP A 51 -5.76 6.73 10.69
N ALA A 52 -5.87 8.00 11.11
CA ALA A 52 -7.05 8.82 10.90
C ALA A 52 -7.35 9.09 9.40
N GLU A 53 -6.32 9.27 8.57
CA GLU A 53 -6.47 9.44 7.13
C GLU A 53 -6.93 8.13 6.47
N TRP A 54 -6.34 6.98 6.84
CA TRP A 54 -6.77 5.69 6.35
C TRP A 54 -8.22 5.40 6.70
N LYS A 55 -8.63 5.70 7.92
CA LYS A 55 -10.01 5.51 8.39
C LYS A 55 -11.03 6.37 7.62
N LYS A 56 -10.63 7.53 7.11
CA LYS A 56 -11.46 8.38 6.26
C LYS A 56 -11.55 7.89 4.81
N LEU A 57 -10.49 7.27 4.30
CA LEU A 57 -10.37 6.85 2.90
C LEU A 57 -10.96 5.47 2.62
N LEU A 58 -10.89 4.56 3.59
CA LEU A 58 -11.29 3.17 3.43
C LEU A 58 -12.71 2.96 3.97
N LYS A 59 -13.45 2.03 3.35
CA LYS A 59 -14.70 1.54 3.95
C LYS A 59 -14.38 0.84 5.28
N PRO A 60 -15.32 0.79 6.25
CA PRO A 60 -15.05 0.18 7.56
C PRO A 60 -14.45 -1.22 7.47
N GLU A 61 -15.00 -2.11 6.63
CA GLU A 61 -14.49 -3.47 6.49
C GLU A 61 -13.07 -3.49 5.85
N GLN A 62 -12.81 -2.60 4.89
CA GLN A 62 -11.48 -2.45 4.30
C GLN A 62 -10.46 -1.95 5.32
N TYR A 63 -10.84 -0.98 6.16
CA TYR A 63 -9.97 -0.47 7.21
C TYR A 63 -9.61 -1.57 8.22
N GLU A 64 -10.60 -2.36 8.68
CA GLU A 64 -10.36 -3.46 9.63
C GLU A 64 -9.40 -4.50 9.05
N VAL A 65 -9.54 -4.87 7.78
CA VAL A 65 -8.64 -5.83 7.15
C VAL A 65 -7.28 -5.22 6.82
N LEU A 66 -7.25 -4.12 6.06
CA LEU A 66 -6.02 -3.58 5.51
C LEU A 66 -5.12 -2.89 6.54
N ARG A 67 -5.70 -2.33 7.62
CA ARG A 67 -4.96 -1.53 8.61
C ARG A 67 -4.93 -2.15 10.00
N ARG A 68 -5.95 -2.92 10.38
CA ARG A 68 -6.04 -3.60 11.67
C ARG A 68 -5.67 -5.08 11.60
N LYS A 69 -5.25 -5.58 10.41
CA LYS A 69 -4.87 -6.97 10.15
C LYS A 69 -5.99 -7.98 10.45
N GLY A 70 -7.24 -7.55 10.23
CA GLY A 70 -8.39 -8.43 10.33
C GLY A 70 -8.46 -9.43 9.17
N THR A 71 -9.37 -10.38 9.28
CA THR A 71 -9.69 -11.36 8.23
C THR A 71 -11.19 -11.35 8.00
N GLU A 72 -11.62 -11.22 6.76
CA GLU A 72 -13.05 -11.37 6.40
C GLU A 72 -13.49 -12.82 6.56
N ARG A 73 -14.80 -13.06 6.70
CA ARG A 73 -15.34 -14.42 6.77
C ARG A 73 -15.15 -15.13 5.43
N ALA A 74 -14.75 -16.41 5.47
CA ALA A 74 -14.73 -17.27 4.31
C ALA A 74 -16.13 -17.31 3.65
N PHE A 75 -16.16 -17.37 2.33
CA PHE A 75 -17.39 -17.43 1.52
C PHE A 75 -18.34 -16.22 1.74
N SER A 76 -17.84 -15.10 2.30
CA SER A 76 -18.60 -13.86 2.34
C SER A 76 -18.88 -13.35 0.90
N ARG A 77 -19.87 -12.45 0.74
CA ARG A 77 -20.17 -11.88 -0.59
C ARG A 77 -18.96 -11.17 -1.21
N GLN A 78 -18.08 -10.61 -0.38
CA GLN A 78 -16.84 -9.99 -0.83
C GLN A 78 -15.85 -11.02 -1.39
N CYS A 79 -15.93 -12.29 -0.98
CA CYS A 79 -15.10 -13.36 -1.52
C CYS A 79 -15.52 -13.81 -2.92
N ALA A 80 -16.75 -13.47 -3.35
CA ALA A 80 -17.27 -13.77 -4.69
C ALA A 80 -16.72 -12.81 -5.74
N ILE A 81 -15.39 -12.64 -5.81
CA ILE A 81 -14.77 -11.92 -6.93
C ILE A 81 -14.88 -12.82 -8.16
N PRO A 82 -15.47 -12.35 -9.27
CA PRO A 82 -15.68 -13.18 -10.45
C PRO A 82 -14.40 -13.89 -10.90
N LEU A 83 -14.54 -15.17 -11.24
CA LEU A 83 -13.45 -15.97 -11.82
C LEU A 83 -13.29 -15.73 -13.32
N SER A 84 -14.20 -14.97 -13.93
CA SER A 84 -14.25 -14.72 -15.36
C SER A 84 -13.82 -13.30 -15.70
N GLY A 85 -12.85 -13.15 -16.59
CA GLY A 85 -12.40 -11.87 -17.11
C GLY A 85 -10.88 -11.78 -17.26
N GLU A 86 -10.41 -10.83 -18.03
CA GLU A 86 -9.03 -10.41 -18.06
C GLU A 86 -8.88 -9.18 -17.18
N GLY A 87 -7.88 -9.14 -16.30
CA GLY A 87 -7.69 -7.97 -15.46
C GLY A 87 -6.58 -8.13 -14.44
N MET A 88 -6.45 -7.08 -13.67
CA MET A 88 -5.45 -6.95 -12.62
C MET A 88 -6.14 -6.73 -11.27
N TYR A 89 -5.80 -7.51 -10.28
CA TYR A 89 -6.19 -7.24 -8.89
C TYR A 89 -5.22 -6.24 -8.28
N ARG A 90 -5.76 -5.10 -7.84
CA ARG A 90 -5.00 -4.00 -7.25
C ARG A 90 -5.30 -3.86 -5.77
N CYS A 91 -4.36 -3.31 -5.03
CA CYS A 91 -4.54 -2.98 -3.62
C CYS A 91 -5.67 -1.95 -3.46
N ALA A 92 -6.69 -2.28 -2.65
CA ALA A 92 -7.82 -1.39 -2.41
C ALA A 92 -7.44 -0.08 -1.68
N ALA A 93 -6.29 -0.05 -1.00
CA ALA A 93 -5.84 1.13 -0.29
C ALA A 93 -5.03 2.11 -1.17
N CYS A 94 -4.23 1.62 -2.14
CA CYS A 94 -3.28 2.47 -2.88
C CYS A 94 -3.19 2.21 -4.39
N GLY A 95 -3.99 1.28 -4.93
CA GLY A 95 -4.04 1.00 -6.37
C GLY A 95 -2.85 0.21 -6.94
N THR A 96 -1.86 -0.18 -6.12
CA THR A 96 -0.72 -0.98 -6.59
C THR A 96 -1.20 -2.31 -7.17
N ALA A 97 -0.72 -2.67 -8.37
CA ALA A 97 -0.99 -3.96 -8.99
C ALA A 97 -0.42 -5.10 -8.14
N LEU A 98 -1.23 -6.10 -7.81
CA LEU A 98 -0.84 -7.19 -6.90
C LEU A 98 -0.84 -8.55 -7.59
N PHE A 99 -1.95 -8.92 -8.23
CA PHE A 99 -2.13 -10.24 -8.83
C PHE A 99 -2.80 -10.13 -10.20
N GLY A 100 -2.25 -10.84 -11.19
CA GLY A 100 -2.91 -10.97 -12.49
C GLY A 100 -4.03 -11.99 -12.43
N TYR A 101 -5.10 -11.75 -13.17
CA TYR A 101 -6.23 -12.68 -13.24
C TYR A 101 -5.82 -14.12 -13.57
N LYS A 102 -4.93 -14.30 -14.53
CA LYS A 102 -4.41 -15.64 -14.96
C LYS A 102 -3.68 -16.41 -13.85
N LYS A 103 -3.38 -15.76 -12.72
CA LYS A 103 -2.73 -16.39 -11.56
C LYS A 103 -3.72 -16.83 -10.48
N LYS A 104 -5.02 -16.50 -10.65
CA LYS A 104 -6.10 -16.90 -9.76
C LYS A 104 -6.47 -18.36 -9.97
N PHE A 105 -6.82 -19.05 -8.88
CA PHE A 105 -7.34 -20.43 -8.94
C PHE A 105 -8.36 -20.67 -7.81
N GLU A 106 -9.17 -21.70 -7.96
CA GLU A 106 -10.09 -22.15 -6.93
C GLU A 106 -9.39 -23.02 -5.91
N SER A 107 -9.27 -22.55 -4.70
CA SER A 107 -8.65 -23.27 -3.57
C SER A 107 -9.66 -23.99 -2.70
N GLY A 108 -10.95 -23.73 -2.82
CA GLY A 108 -12.00 -24.25 -1.95
C GLY A 108 -12.02 -23.60 -0.54
N THR A 109 -11.11 -22.67 -0.25
CA THR A 109 -11.00 -22.05 1.08
C THR A 109 -12.01 -20.94 1.34
N GLY A 110 -12.68 -20.44 0.30
CA GLY A 110 -13.63 -19.33 0.38
C GLY A 110 -13.00 -17.95 0.34
N TRP A 111 -11.69 -17.84 0.11
CA TRP A 111 -10.97 -16.60 -0.15
C TRP A 111 -10.33 -16.60 -1.53
N PRO A 112 -10.18 -15.44 -2.19
CA PRO A 112 -9.41 -15.31 -3.42
C PRO A 112 -8.01 -15.90 -3.26
N SER A 113 -7.64 -16.81 -4.16
CA SER A 113 -6.36 -17.52 -4.09
C SER A 113 -5.59 -17.36 -5.39
N PHE A 114 -4.29 -17.07 -5.25
CA PHE A 114 -3.38 -16.86 -6.38
C PHE A 114 -2.11 -17.68 -6.15
N TRP A 115 -1.56 -18.22 -7.24
CA TRP A 115 -0.31 -19.01 -7.13
C TRP A 115 0.96 -18.15 -7.26
N ASN A 116 0.85 -16.88 -7.71
CA ASN A 116 1.98 -15.96 -7.77
C ASN A 116 1.50 -14.50 -7.83
N PRO A 117 2.19 -13.53 -7.22
CA PRO A 117 1.92 -12.11 -7.45
C PRO A 117 2.33 -11.69 -8.86
N VAL A 118 1.97 -10.48 -9.27
CA VAL A 118 2.42 -9.88 -10.53
C VAL A 118 3.94 -9.74 -10.56
N SER A 119 4.52 -9.39 -9.41
CA SER A 119 5.96 -9.35 -9.15
C SER A 119 6.22 -9.47 -7.63
N PRO A 120 7.33 -10.07 -7.21
CA PRO A 120 7.77 -10.01 -5.81
C PRO A 120 7.99 -8.59 -5.29
N LEU A 121 8.27 -7.62 -6.16
CA LEU A 121 8.42 -6.21 -5.80
C LEU A 121 7.13 -5.56 -5.30
N ASN A 122 5.96 -6.13 -5.62
CA ASN A 122 4.66 -5.53 -5.32
C ASN A 122 4.05 -6.02 -4.00
N VAL A 123 4.63 -7.04 -3.40
CA VAL A 123 4.22 -7.60 -2.11
C VAL A 123 5.41 -7.70 -1.16
N LYS A 124 5.12 -7.61 0.14
CA LYS A 124 6.08 -7.93 1.22
C LYS A 124 5.61 -9.19 1.90
N LEU A 125 6.54 -10.09 2.17
CA LEU A 125 6.32 -11.28 2.98
C LEU A 125 6.91 -11.04 4.36
N ILE A 126 6.10 -11.19 5.40
CA ILE A 126 6.43 -10.84 6.77
C ILE A 126 6.10 -12.04 7.67
N ASP A 127 7.05 -12.48 8.49
CA ASP A 127 6.78 -13.55 9.45
C ASP A 127 5.70 -13.12 10.44
N ASP A 128 4.65 -13.95 10.58
CA ASP A 128 3.53 -13.74 11.48
C ASP A 128 3.44 -14.89 12.48
N SER A 129 3.88 -14.63 13.71
CA SER A 129 3.82 -15.56 14.84
C SER A 129 2.63 -15.29 15.76
N SER A 130 1.65 -14.51 15.34
CA SER A 130 0.48 -14.20 16.13
C SER A 130 -0.39 -15.43 16.39
N PHE A 131 -1.12 -15.43 17.49
CA PHE A 131 -2.05 -16.50 17.90
C PHE A 131 -1.43 -17.91 18.00
N GLY A 132 -0.10 -18.01 18.25
CA GLY A 132 0.60 -19.29 18.36
C GLY A 132 0.76 -20.07 17.05
N MET A 133 0.49 -19.43 15.91
CA MET A 133 0.68 -19.99 14.57
C MET A 133 1.90 -19.38 13.90
N HIS A 134 2.63 -20.19 13.12
CA HIS A 134 3.68 -19.67 12.23
C HIS A 134 3.12 -19.55 10.82
N ARG A 135 2.95 -18.33 10.36
CA ARG A 135 2.43 -18.01 9.02
C ARG A 135 3.31 -16.94 8.37
N VAL A 136 3.13 -16.74 7.09
CA VAL A 136 3.76 -15.64 6.37
C VAL A 136 2.67 -14.67 5.88
N GLU A 137 2.65 -13.49 6.48
CA GLU A 137 1.76 -12.40 6.08
C GLU A 137 2.15 -11.88 4.70
N VAL A 138 1.16 -11.60 3.87
CA VAL A 138 1.30 -10.89 2.61
C VAL A 138 0.80 -9.46 2.80
N ALA A 139 1.68 -8.48 2.62
CA ALA A 139 1.34 -7.06 2.68
C ALA A 139 1.65 -6.36 1.35
N CYS A 140 0.95 -5.27 1.05
CA CYS A 140 1.26 -4.42 -0.10
C CYS A 140 2.61 -3.74 0.08
N ALA A 141 3.53 -3.87 -0.88
CA ALA A 141 4.86 -3.29 -0.77
C ALA A 141 4.85 -1.76 -0.71
N ARG A 142 3.88 -1.10 -1.36
CA ARG A 142 3.82 0.36 -1.45
C ARG A 142 3.20 1.05 -0.23
N CYS A 143 2.14 0.49 0.36
CA CYS A 143 1.44 1.14 1.46
C CYS A 143 1.45 0.35 2.78
N GLY A 144 2.04 -0.87 2.78
CA GLY A 144 2.09 -1.72 3.96
C GLY A 144 0.75 -2.29 4.41
N SER A 145 -0.32 -2.19 3.60
CA SER A 145 -1.62 -2.76 3.95
C SER A 145 -1.56 -4.28 4.01
N HIS A 146 -2.15 -4.86 5.06
CA HIS A 146 -2.36 -6.30 5.17
C HIS A 146 -3.26 -6.80 4.05
N LEU A 147 -2.88 -7.87 3.37
CA LEU A 147 -3.65 -8.46 2.28
C LEU A 147 -4.19 -9.84 2.65
N GLY A 148 -3.41 -10.63 3.36
CA GLY A 148 -3.69 -12.02 3.71
C GLY A 148 -2.42 -12.77 4.07
N HIS A 149 -2.35 -14.06 3.73
CA HIS A 149 -1.21 -14.92 4.03
C HIS A 149 -0.84 -15.77 2.82
N VAL A 150 0.40 -16.28 2.80
CA VAL A 150 0.87 -17.24 1.81
C VAL A 150 1.17 -18.57 2.47
N PHE A 151 0.83 -19.66 1.76
CA PHE A 151 0.98 -21.07 2.18
C PHE A 151 1.70 -21.85 1.10
N ASP A 152 2.24 -23.04 1.47
CA ASP A 152 2.99 -23.95 0.61
C ASP A 152 2.13 -25.10 0.05
N ASP A 153 0.82 -24.90 -0.05
CA ASP A 153 -0.17 -25.86 -0.48
C ASP A 153 -0.86 -25.46 -1.81
N GLY A 154 -0.19 -24.64 -2.60
CA GLY A 154 -0.69 -24.16 -3.88
C GLY A 154 -0.35 -25.06 -5.06
N PRO A 155 -0.89 -24.75 -6.26
CA PRO A 155 -0.63 -25.52 -7.47
C PRO A 155 0.74 -25.22 -8.08
N PRO A 156 1.24 -26.10 -8.98
CA PRO A 156 2.36 -25.77 -9.85
C PRO A 156 2.09 -24.46 -10.62
N PRO A 157 3.14 -23.72 -11.02
CA PRO A 157 4.58 -24.07 -10.92
C PRO A 157 5.24 -23.66 -9.60
N THR A 158 4.58 -22.87 -8.75
CA THR A 158 5.21 -22.30 -7.55
C THR A 158 5.01 -23.13 -6.29
N GLY A 159 3.96 -23.93 -6.20
CA GLY A 159 3.53 -24.59 -4.98
C GLY A 159 2.97 -23.62 -3.92
N LYS A 160 2.87 -22.33 -4.23
CA LYS A 160 2.41 -21.29 -3.30
C LYS A 160 0.93 -21.00 -3.49
N ARG A 161 0.23 -20.74 -2.39
CA ARG A 161 -1.13 -20.21 -2.37
C ARG A 161 -1.16 -18.91 -1.58
N TYR A 162 -1.28 -17.80 -2.30
CA TYR A 162 -1.54 -16.48 -1.75
C TYR A 162 -3.04 -16.37 -1.46
N CYS A 163 -3.44 -16.55 -0.20
CA CYS A 163 -4.82 -16.47 0.27
C CYS A 163 -5.10 -15.03 0.70
N ILE A 164 -5.88 -14.32 -0.07
CA ILE A 164 -6.02 -12.86 0.03
C ILE A 164 -7.46 -12.50 0.38
N ASN A 165 -7.64 -11.54 1.29
CA ASN A 165 -8.95 -10.99 1.61
C ASN A 165 -9.54 -10.26 0.39
N ALA A 166 -10.77 -10.57 0.01
CA ALA A 166 -11.41 -9.95 -1.15
C ALA A 166 -11.59 -8.44 -0.97
N VAL A 167 -11.90 -7.98 0.25
CA VAL A 167 -12.04 -6.54 0.56
C VAL A 167 -10.74 -5.77 0.39
N ALA A 168 -9.58 -6.46 0.40
CA ALA A 168 -8.27 -5.87 0.16
C ALA A 168 -7.96 -5.64 -1.33
N LEU A 169 -8.83 -6.12 -2.23
CA LEU A 169 -8.62 -6.12 -3.67
C LEU A 169 -9.66 -5.27 -4.40
N ILE A 170 -9.20 -4.60 -5.46
CA ILE A 170 -10.05 -4.03 -6.51
C ILE A 170 -9.67 -4.74 -7.81
N LEU A 171 -10.66 -5.27 -8.54
CA LEU A 171 -10.45 -5.81 -9.87
C LEU A 171 -10.52 -4.69 -10.89
N ASP A 172 -9.40 -4.43 -11.53
CA ASP A 172 -9.27 -3.57 -12.70
C ASP A 172 -9.45 -4.45 -13.94
N GLN A 173 -10.67 -4.45 -14.49
CA GLN A 173 -10.99 -5.20 -15.70
C GLN A 173 -10.48 -4.40 -16.91
N LYS A 174 -9.66 -5.01 -17.76
CA LYS A 174 -9.45 -4.48 -19.10
C LYS A 174 -10.80 -4.51 -19.82
N GLN A 175 -11.33 -3.36 -20.14
CA GLN A 175 -12.45 -3.28 -21.07
C GLN A 175 -11.98 -3.90 -22.40
N SER A 176 -12.50 -5.08 -22.72
CA SER A 176 -12.35 -5.67 -24.04
C SER A 176 -13.05 -4.75 -25.05
N GLY A 177 -12.26 -3.96 -25.79
CA GLY A 177 -12.72 -3.24 -26.96
C GLY A 177 -13.00 -1.74 -26.80
N GLN A 178 -11.95 -0.94 -26.58
CA GLN A 178 -11.94 0.41 -27.15
C GLN A 178 -10.64 0.57 -27.90
N PRO A 179 -10.68 0.69 -29.27
CA PRO A 179 -9.50 1.05 -30.03
C PRO A 179 -9.04 2.43 -29.54
N ALA A 180 -7.72 2.59 -29.37
CA ALA A 180 -7.13 3.87 -29.06
C ALA A 180 -7.65 4.88 -30.09
N SER A 181 -8.46 5.84 -29.63
CA SER A 181 -8.81 7.00 -30.43
C SER A 181 -7.53 7.82 -30.65
N GLY A 182 -6.93 7.63 -31.81
CA GLY A 182 -5.88 8.49 -32.29
C GLY A 182 -6.39 9.92 -32.45
N HIS A 183 -5.66 10.86 -31.88
CA HIS A 183 -5.62 12.26 -32.34
C HIS A 183 -4.17 12.73 -32.21
#